data_ca992c4c49c7a4b816aac239874889b9
#
_entry.id   ca992c4c49c7a4b816aac239874889b9
#
_cell.length_a   1.000
_cell.length_b   1.000
_cell.length_c   1.000
_cell.angle_alpha   90.00
_cell.angle_beta   90.00
_cell.angle_gamma   90.00
#
_symmetry.space_group_name_H-M   'P 1'
#
loop_
_entity.id
_entity.type
_entity.pdbx_description
1 polymer ?
#
loop_
_entity_poly.entity_id
_entity_poly.type
_entity_poly.pdbx_seq_one_letter_code
_entity_poly.pdbx_strand_id
1 'polypeptide(L)'
;MELTKVIEKRRSIRKFSDKPVSREILTELIREAALAPTASNLQAWRFFVADDPELVRDIDSFSPGLSGKPPVIIAIASDLAEAERRGSKNSLVYGLMMDAAMAAENLMLKATDLGLGTCAIKSYNDKAVHKLLKLPDTMRLEILISVGWPAAEPREPKRKAMEDVLFWNTWEEPEASEEAAEKQETGKEAVRTDTGKSAAKAASASASENTRAQHFNQKELQDLLIYMITSAAGLPGEPHMYGPLRLIESSRRLAGMLGDAYGGAVFEELAALIDAGKGKNMTDPEGFCEMLQDAAAKATELL
;
A
#
# COMPACT_ATOMS: atom_id res chain seq x y z
N MET A 1 -3.03 28.95 -4.04
CA MET A 1 -4.21 29.00 -4.98
C MET A 1 -5.48 29.32 -4.19
N GLU A 2 -6.59 29.65 -4.88
CA GLU A 2 -7.91 29.68 -4.25
C GLU A 2 -8.33 28.26 -3.84
N LEU A 3 -8.99 28.11 -2.68
CA LEU A 3 -9.29 26.81 -2.08
C LEU A 3 -10.05 25.87 -3.03
N THR A 4 -11.09 26.36 -3.70
CA THR A 4 -11.88 25.57 -4.66
C THR A 4 -10.99 24.99 -5.76
N LYS A 5 -10.08 25.78 -6.30
CA LYS A 5 -9.13 25.32 -7.32
C LYS A 5 -8.14 24.28 -6.80
N VAL A 6 -7.74 24.36 -5.53
CA VAL A 6 -6.87 23.36 -4.91
C VAL A 6 -7.61 22.01 -4.82
N ILE A 7 -8.85 22.04 -4.32
CA ILE A 7 -9.70 20.84 -4.20
C ILE A 7 -9.94 20.22 -5.59
N GLU A 8 -10.25 21.03 -6.58
CA GLU A 8 -10.46 20.57 -7.96
C GLU A 8 -9.21 19.99 -8.60
N LYS A 9 -8.03 20.53 -8.31
CA LYS A 9 -6.76 20.11 -8.90
C LYS A 9 -6.12 18.94 -8.20
N ARG A 10 -6.39 18.70 -6.91
CA ARG A 10 -5.79 17.60 -6.18
C ARG A 10 -6.09 16.26 -6.85
N ARG A 11 -5.03 15.49 -7.11
CA ARG A 11 -5.10 14.16 -7.75
C ARG A 11 -4.15 13.18 -7.05
N SER A 12 -4.42 11.90 -7.20
CA SER A 12 -3.47 10.86 -6.83
C SER A 12 -2.36 10.77 -7.87
N ILE A 13 -1.21 11.33 -7.56
CA ILE A 13 -0.02 11.34 -8.40
C ILE A 13 0.79 10.09 -8.12
N ARG A 14 1.14 9.36 -9.18
CA ARG A 14 1.88 8.08 -9.13
C ARG A 14 3.08 8.06 -10.08
N LYS A 15 3.52 9.23 -10.54
CA LYS A 15 4.78 9.41 -11.29
C LYS A 15 5.43 10.69 -10.81
N PHE A 16 6.62 10.54 -10.28
CA PHE A 16 7.37 11.63 -9.69
C PHE A 16 8.64 11.89 -10.48
N SER A 17 9.11 13.14 -10.45
CA SER A 17 10.42 13.52 -10.95
C SER A 17 11.47 13.31 -9.86
N ASP A 18 12.74 13.28 -10.25
CA ASP A 18 13.87 13.14 -9.33
C ASP A 18 14.18 14.43 -8.54
N LYS A 19 13.36 15.48 -8.72
CA LYS A 19 13.55 16.75 -8.01
C LYS A 19 13.28 16.55 -6.52
N PRO A 20 14.23 16.87 -5.63
CA PRO A 20 14.08 16.70 -4.21
C PRO A 20 13.00 17.64 -3.65
N VAL A 21 12.38 17.21 -2.55
CA VAL A 21 11.46 18.05 -1.74
C VAL A 21 12.23 18.46 -0.49
N SER A 22 12.33 19.76 -0.24
CA SER A 22 13.09 20.25 0.91
C SER A 22 12.37 19.99 2.23
N ARG A 23 13.11 19.87 3.33
CA ARG A 23 12.54 19.65 4.67
C ARG A 23 11.69 20.81 5.16
N GLU A 24 11.95 22.03 4.68
CA GLU A 24 11.12 23.21 4.95
C GLU A 24 9.71 23.02 4.39
N ILE A 25 9.60 22.58 3.12
CA ILE A 25 8.33 22.27 2.48
C ILE A 25 7.62 21.12 3.23
N LEU A 26 8.35 20.04 3.55
CA LEU A 26 7.80 18.91 4.29
C LEU A 26 7.27 19.33 5.68
N THR A 27 8.01 20.20 6.36
CA THR A 27 7.57 20.78 7.65
C THR A 27 6.30 21.62 7.49
N GLU A 28 6.19 22.39 6.41
CA GLU A 28 4.98 23.16 6.10
C GLU A 28 3.78 22.22 5.87
N LEU A 29 3.95 21.14 5.10
CA LEU A 29 2.89 20.15 4.90
C LEU A 29 2.41 19.53 6.22
N ILE A 30 3.33 19.17 7.12
CA ILE A 30 2.99 18.60 8.42
C ILE A 30 2.27 19.62 9.31
N ARG A 31 2.68 20.90 9.26
CA ARG A 31 1.99 21.96 10.00
C ARG A 31 0.54 22.09 9.59
N GLU A 32 0.26 22.09 8.29
CA GLU A 32 -1.11 22.17 7.79
C GLU A 32 -1.92 20.89 8.11
N ALA A 33 -1.29 19.72 8.04
CA ALA A 33 -1.91 18.46 8.48
C ALA A 33 -2.33 18.53 9.95
N ALA A 34 -1.49 19.08 10.82
CA ALA A 34 -1.73 19.19 12.25
C ALA A 34 -2.83 20.19 12.63
N LEU A 35 -3.33 20.99 11.68
CA LEU A 35 -4.50 21.85 11.88
C LEU A 35 -5.83 21.13 11.69
N ALA A 36 -5.82 19.87 11.25
CA ALA A 36 -7.04 19.08 11.12
C ALA A 36 -7.76 18.93 12.47
N PRO A 37 -9.10 18.90 12.50
CA PRO A 37 -9.83 18.62 13.72
C PRO A 37 -9.60 17.17 14.18
N THR A 38 -9.71 16.93 15.49
CA THR A 38 -9.67 15.59 16.06
C THR A 38 -10.81 15.38 17.06
N ALA A 39 -11.25 14.16 17.21
CA ALA A 39 -12.23 13.79 18.23
C ALA A 39 -11.75 14.26 19.61
N SER A 40 -12.56 15.07 20.30
CA SER A 40 -12.23 15.66 21.60
C SER A 40 -10.91 16.44 21.66
N ASN A 41 -10.45 16.96 20.52
CA ASN A 41 -9.15 17.62 20.38
C ASN A 41 -7.98 16.76 20.90
N LEU A 42 -8.04 15.46 20.61
CA LEU A 42 -7.12 14.46 21.15
C LEU A 42 -5.71 14.60 20.59
N GLN A 43 -5.58 14.88 19.28
CA GLN A 43 -4.33 15.11 18.56
C GLN A 43 -3.32 13.96 18.75
N ALA A 44 -3.83 12.72 18.72
CA ALA A 44 -3.03 11.52 18.94
C ALA A 44 -2.20 11.08 17.71
N TRP A 45 -2.28 11.79 16.61
CA TRP A 45 -1.45 11.52 15.43
C TRP A 45 0.03 11.79 15.66
N ARG A 46 0.86 11.04 14.94
CA ARG A 46 2.30 11.28 14.82
C ARG A 46 2.66 11.16 13.34
N PHE A 47 3.51 12.06 12.86
CA PHE A 47 3.94 12.11 11.47
C PHE A 47 5.40 11.67 11.36
N PHE A 48 5.66 10.68 10.51
CA PHE A 48 6.98 10.14 10.24
C PHE A 48 7.33 10.43 8.79
N VAL A 49 8.41 11.15 8.56
CA VAL A 49 8.85 11.55 7.22
C VAL A 49 10.06 10.72 6.84
N ALA A 50 9.91 9.84 5.86
CA ALA A 50 10.99 9.13 5.21
C ALA A 50 11.45 9.93 3.99
N ASP A 51 12.59 10.61 4.08
CA ASP A 51 13.25 11.36 3.01
C ASP A 51 14.65 10.80 2.68
N ASP A 52 15.05 9.74 3.36
CA ASP A 52 16.23 8.94 3.03
C ASP A 52 15.90 7.97 1.90
N PRO A 53 16.67 7.97 0.78
CA PRO A 53 16.36 7.15 -0.39
C PRO A 53 16.38 5.64 -0.12
N GLU A 54 17.18 5.15 0.82
CA GLU A 54 17.21 3.75 1.21
C GLU A 54 15.94 3.38 1.96
N LEU A 55 15.59 4.15 2.99
CA LEU A 55 14.37 3.93 3.76
C LEU A 55 13.11 4.01 2.88
N VAL A 56 13.04 4.97 1.94
CA VAL A 56 11.93 5.10 0.99
C VAL A 56 11.81 3.85 0.12
N ARG A 57 12.92 3.35 -0.43
CA ARG A 57 12.95 2.12 -1.23
C ARG A 57 12.52 0.90 -0.41
N ASP A 58 12.99 0.82 0.84
CA ASP A 58 12.66 -0.29 1.73
C ASP A 58 11.17 -0.30 2.07
N ILE A 59 10.57 0.85 2.38
CA ILE A 59 9.12 0.99 2.56
C ILE A 59 8.36 0.63 1.27
N ASP A 60 8.84 1.05 0.09
CA ASP A 60 8.24 0.72 -1.22
C ASP A 60 8.16 -0.79 -1.42
N SER A 61 9.21 -1.54 -1.06
CA SER A 61 9.28 -3.00 -1.18
C SER A 61 8.16 -3.72 -0.40
N PHE A 62 7.65 -3.13 0.68
CA PHE A 62 6.55 -3.67 1.48
C PHE A 62 5.21 -2.94 1.28
N SER A 63 5.09 -2.15 0.21
CA SER A 63 3.92 -1.31 -0.05
C SER A 63 3.42 -1.48 -1.49
N PRO A 64 2.71 -2.59 -1.81
CA PRO A 64 2.22 -2.86 -3.17
C PRO A 64 1.27 -1.79 -3.72
N GLY A 65 0.68 -0.97 -2.85
CA GLY A 65 -0.12 0.20 -3.26
C GLY A 65 0.71 1.43 -3.61
N LEU A 66 2.00 1.43 -3.29
CA LEU A 66 2.92 2.50 -3.65
C LEU A 66 3.38 2.31 -5.09
N SER A 67 3.53 3.38 -5.81
CA SER A 67 4.01 3.36 -7.20
C SER A 67 4.70 4.66 -7.56
N GLY A 68 5.58 4.60 -8.58
CA GLY A 68 6.19 5.78 -9.17
C GLY A 68 7.44 6.30 -8.46
N LYS A 69 8.03 5.51 -7.58
CA LYS A 69 9.29 5.81 -6.87
C LYS A 69 9.30 7.24 -6.32
N PRO A 70 8.44 7.56 -5.34
CA PRO A 70 8.38 8.90 -4.76
C PRO A 70 9.70 9.22 -4.05
N PRO A 71 10.15 10.48 -4.04
CA PRO A 71 11.32 10.88 -3.27
C PRO A 71 11.07 10.92 -1.76
N VAL A 72 9.80 10.97 -1.33
CA VAL A 72 9.41 11.06 0.08
C VAL A 72 8.16 10.25 0.36
N ILE A 73 8.12 9.59 1.51
CA ILE A 73 6.93 8.96 2.08
C ILE A 73 6.66 9.60 3.44
N ILE A 74 5.42 10.04 3.67
CA ILE A 74 4.96 10.49 4.98
C ILE A 74 4.00 9.45 5.54
N ALA A 75 4.34 8.88 6.68
CA ALA A 75 3.48 7.98 7.42
C ALA A 75 2.74 8.74 8.53
N ILE A 76 1.43 8.53 8.65
CA ILE A 76 0.63 9.04 9.76
C ILE A 76 0.28 7.84 10.64
N ALA A 77 0.69 7.89 11.89
CA ALA A 77 0.38 6.90 12.90
C ALA A 77 -0.39 7.52 14.07
N SER A 78 -1.15 6.72 14.79
CA SER A 78 -1.89 7.10 15.99
C SER A 78 -1.22 6.55 17.24
N ASP A 79 -1.02 7.40 18.25
CA ASP A 79 -0.55 7.03 19.57
C ASP A 79 -1.71 6.45 20.39
N LEU A 80 -1.76 5.13 20.46
CA LEU A 80 -2.83 4.40 21.14
C LEU A 80 -2.80 4.63 22.65
N ALA A 81 -1.61 4.74 23.25
CA ALA A 81 -1.49 4.96 24.70
C ALA A 81 -2.02 6.35 25.10
N GLU A 82 -1.78 7.38 24.27
CA GLU A 82 -2.38 8.70 24.51
C GLU A 82 -3.89 8.68 24.30
N ALA A 83 -4.36 7.97 23.28
CA ALA A 83 -5.78 7.84 22.97
C ALA A 83 -6.53 7.08 24.07
N GLU A 84 -5.95 6.02 24.65
CA GLU A 84 -6.55 5.30 25.79
C GLU A 84 -6.65 6.18 27.04
N ARG A 85 -5.63 6.98 27.32
CA ARG A 85 -5.59 7.84 28.49
C ARG A 85 -6.59 8.99 28.43
N ARG A 86 -6.87 9.54 27.24
CA ARG A 86 -7.66 10.77 27.03
C ARG A 86 -8.92 10.59 26.22
N GLY A 87 -9.03 9.52 25.47
CA GLY A 87 -10.11 9.27 24.53
C GLY A 87 -11.22 8.35 25.08
N SER A 88 -12.20 8.08 24.25
CA SER A 88 -13.24 7.08 24.48
C SER A 88 -12.93 5.80 23.69
N LYS A 89 -13.67 4.70 23.99
CA LYS A 89 -13.59 3.46 23.19
C LYS A 89 -13.85 3.70 21.71
N ASN A 90 -14.80 4.58 21.37
CA ASN A 90 -15.08 4.93 19.97
C ASN A 90 -13.93 5.67 19.31
N SER A 91 -13.15 6.48 20.07
CA SER A 91 -11.96 7.12 19.56
C SER A 91 -10.91 6.10 19.11
N LEU A 92 -10.70 5.03 19.89
CA LEU A 92 -9.73 3.97 19.55
C LEU A 92 -10.13 3.17 18.30
N VAL A 93 -11.42 2.92 18.09
CA VAL A 93 -11.91 2.08 16.98
C VAL A 93 -12.00 2.86 15.69
N TYR A 94 -12.63 4.03 15.71
CA TYR A 94 -12.95 4.81 14.49
C TYR A 94 -12.30 6.19 14.47
N GLY A 95 -12.25 6.88 15.61
CA GLY A 95 -11.87 8.29 15.69
C GLY A 95 -10.45 8.53 15.18
N LEU A 96 -9.47 7.74 15.60
CA LEU A 96 -8.07 7.93 15.23
C LEU A 96 -7.83 7.80 13.72
N MET A 97 -8.50 6.84 13.06
CA MET A 97 -8.41 6.69 11.61
C MET A 97 -9.08 7.86 10.88
N MET A 98 -10.21 8.36 11.38
CA MET A 98 -10.86 9.55 10.83
C MET A 98 -9.99 10.79 11.01
N ASP A 99 -9.41 10.99 12.21
CA ASP A 99 -8.50 12.09 12.52
C ASP A 99 -7.29 12.07 11.57
N ALA A 100 -6.67 10.90 11.37
CA ALA A 100 -5.57 10.72 10.45
C ALA A 100 -5.96 11.00 8.99
N ALA A 101 -7.17 10.60 8.56
CA ALA A 101 -7.67 10.86 7.22
C ALA A 101 -7.90 12.36 6.98
N MET A 102 -8.44 13.09 7.95
CA MET A 102 -8.60 14.54 7.87
C MET A 102 -7.24 15.26 7.79
N ALA A 103 -6.27 14.83 8.60
CA ALA A 103 -4.91 15.37 8.55
C ALA A 103 -4.24 15.07 7.20
N ALA A 104 -4.43 13.86 6.66
CA ALA A 104 -3.92 13.47 5.35
C ALA A 104 -4.49 14.34 4.23
N GLU A 105 -5.79 14.65 4.24
CA GLU A 105 -6.39 15.51 3.21
C GLU A 105 -5.86 16.94 3.29
N ASN A 106 -5.73 17.54 4.49
CA ASN A 106 -5.11 18.86 4.65
C ASN A 106 -3.69 18.90 4.04
N LEU A 107 -2.88 17.87 4.35
CA LEU A 107 -1.54 17.71 3.78
C LEU A 107 -1.57 17.65 2.25
N MET A 108 -2.46 16.84 1.68
CA MET A 108 -2.56 16.65 0.24
C MET A 108 -3.05 17.91 -0.48
N LEU A 109 -3.97 18.67 0.11
CA LEU A 109 -4.43 19.95 -0.40
C LEU A 109 -3.29 20.96 -0.38
N LYS A 110 -2.56 21.07 0.73
CA LYS A 110 -1.42 21.98 0.82
C LYS A 110 -0.30 21.61 -0.16
N ALA A 111 0.00 20.32 -0.32
CA ALA A 111 0.95 19.85 -1.32
C ALA A 111 0.53 20.28 -2.74
N THR A 112 -0.75 20.16 -3.07
CA THR A 112 -1.31 20.60 -4.36
C THR A 112 -1.17 22.11 -4.54
N ASP A 113 -1.42 22.91 -3.50
CA ASP A 113 -1.23 24.36 -3.53
C ASP A 113 0.22 24.77 -3.83
N LEU A 114 1.17 24.00 -3.33
CA LEU A 114 2.62 24.16 -3.58
C LEU A 114 3.09 23.56 -4.92
N GLY A 115 2.20 22.91 -5.70
CA GLY A 115 2.54 22.26 -6.96
C GLY A 115 3.14 20.86 -6.81
N LEU A 116 3.12 20.30 -5.59
CA LEU A 116 3.52 18.91 -5.33
C LEU A 116 2.39 17.94 -5.67
N GLY A 117 2.78 16.70 -5.99
CA GLY A 117 1.89 15.56 -6.15
C GLY A 117 1.91 14.66 -4.92
N THR A 118 0.77 14.06 -4.62
CA THR A 118 0.61 13.11 -3.52
C THR A 118 -0.25 11.93 -3.92
N CYS A 119 -0.07 10.80 -3.23
CA CYS A 119 -1.00 9.67 -3.28
C CYS A 119 -1.12 9.05 -1.90
N ALA A 120 -2.36 8.89 -1.42
CA ALA A 120 -2.66 8.15 -0.22
C ALA A 120 -2.62 6.65 -0.49
N ILE A 121 -1.98 5.87 0.40
CA ILE A 121 -1.72 4.45 0.25
C ILE A 121 -2.15 3.74 1.54
N LYS A 122 -2.99 2.70 1.40
CA LYS A 122 -3.36 1.80 2.50
C LYS A 122 -2.92 0.35 2.22
N SER A 123 -2.57 0.02 0.99
CA SER A 123 -2.05 -1.30 0.62
C SER A 123 -0.54 -1.37 0.90
N TYR A 124 -0.19 -1.70 2.13
CA TYR A 124 1.17 -1.97 2.61
C TYR A 124 1.14 -3.05 3.68
N ASN A 125 2.29 -3.70 3.92
CA ASN A 125 2.42 -4.61 5.03
C ASN A 125 2.66 -3.83 6.33
N ASP A 126 1.69 -3.85 7.22
CA ASP A 126 1.67 -3.04 8.44
C ASP A 126 2.86 -3.35 9.35
N LYS A 127 3.10 -4.64 9.66
CA LYS A 127 4.19 -5.08 10.54
C LYS A 127 5.58 -4.73 9.97
N ALA A 128 5.76 -4.89 8.65
CA ALA A 128 7.03 -4.58 8.01
C ALA A 128 7.33 -3.08 8.03
N VAL A 129 6.36 -2.24 7.60
CA VAL A 129 6.53 -0.79 7.59
C VAL A 129 6.69 -0.23 9.01
N HIS A 130 5.94 -0.77 9.98
CA HIS A 130 6.08 -0.44 11.40
C HIS A 130 7.50 -0.70 11.89
N LYS A 131 8.08 -1.87 11.56
CA LYS A 131 9.46 -2.23 11.90
C LYS A 131 10.49 -1.32 11.22
N LEU A 132 10.34 -1.05 9.92
CA LEU A 132 11.23 -0.15 9.16
C LEU A 132 11.26 1.27 9.73
N LEU A 133 10.11 1.80 10.10
CA LEU A 133 9.98 3.11 10.73
C LEU A 133 10.35 3.11 12.23
N LYS A 134 10.67 1.94 12.80
CA LYS A 134 11.01 1.74 14.23
C LYS A 134 9.94 2.34 15.14
N LEU A 135 8.67 2.13 14.80
CA LEU A 135 7.57 2.64 15.60
C LEU A 135 7.46 1.86 16.92
N PRO A 136 7.12 2.53 18.04
CA PRO A 136 6.77 1.83 19.27
C PRO A 136 5.51 0.99 19.11
N ASP A 137 5.38 -0.12 19.84
CA ASP A 137 4.20 -1.01 19.81
C ASP A 137 2.89 -0.29 20.18
N THR A 138 3.00 0.86 20.87
CA THR A 138 1.86 1.72 21.20
C THR A 138 1.36 2.55 20.03
N MET A 139 2.01 2.50 18.88
CA MET A 139 1.59 3.25 17.70
C MET A 139 0.94 2.34 16.66
N ARG A 140 -0.16 2.78 16.11
CA ARG A 140 -0.85 2.16 14.98
C ARG A 140 -0.66 2.99 13.72
N LEU A 141 -0.14 2.35 12.67
CA LEU A 141 0.04 3.01 11.37
C LEU A 141 -1.32 3.15 10.67
N GLU A 142 -1.72 4.37 10.33
CA GLU A 142 -3.02 4.64 9.73
C GLU A 142 -2.96 4.72 8.21
N ILE A 143 -1.98 5.46 7.66
CA ILE A 143 -1.88 5.71 6.23
C ILE A 143 -0.46 6.12 5.85
N LEU A 144 -0.04 5.77 4.63
CA LEU A 144 1.14 6.32 3.98
C LEU A 144 0.74 7.31 2.90
N ILE A 145 1.53 8.35 2.71
CA ILE A 145 1.35 9.35 1.66
C ILE A 145 2.67 9.51 0.91
N SER A 146 2.68 9.15 -0.37
CA SER A 146 3.81 9.49 -1.24
C SER A 146 3.76 10.97 -1.61
N VAL A 147 4.92 11.64 -1.61
CA VAL A 147 5.06 13.07 -1.89
C VAL A 147 6.22 13.31 -2.83
N GLY A 148 6.03 14.17 -3.82
CA GLY A 148 7.08 14.56 -4.75
C GLY A 148 6.58 15.50 -5.83
N TRP A 149 7.47 15.97 -6.71
CA TRP A 149 7.09 16.79 -7.85
C TRP A 149 6.52 15.89 -8.96
N PRO A 150 5.32 16.19 -9.50
CA PRO A 150 4.73 15.39 -10.58
C PRO A 150 5.64 15.34 -11.81
N ALA A 151 5.82 14.15 -12.39
CA ALA A 151 6.54 13.94 -13.65
C ALA A 151 5.62 13.94 -14.88
N ALA A 152 4.30 13.90 -14.68
CA ALA A 152 3.29 13.91 -15.74
C ALA A 152 1.97 14.47 -15.21
N GLU A 153 1.18 15.01 -16.11
CA GLU A 153 -0.18 15.43 -15.80
C GLU A 153 -1.05 14.22 -15.41
N PRO A 154 -1.82 14.33 -14.32
CA PRO A 154 -2.70 13.26 -13.89
C PRO A 154 -3.92 13.15 -14.81
N ARG A 155 -4.51 11.95 -14.86
CA ARG A 155 -5.80 11.75 -15.53
C ARG A 155 -6.92 12.46 -14.75
N GLU A 156 -7.89 12.99 -15.48
CA GLU A 156 -9.09 13.50 -14.85
C GLU A 156 -9.91 12.37 -14.21
N PRO A 157 -10.36 12.55 -12.96
CA PRO A 157 -11.17 11.54 -12.29
C PRO A 157 -12.60 11.58 -12.81
N LYS A 158 -13.19 10.42 -13.02
CA LYS A 158 -14.64 10.33 -13.16
C LYS A 158 -15.27 10.54 -11.79
N ARG A 159 -16.24 11.44 -11.70
CA ARG A 159 -17.05 11.65 -10.49
C ARG A 159 -18.46 11.18 -10.76
N LYS A 160 -19.14 10.72 -9.72
CA LYS A 160 -20.58 10.47 -9.77
C LYS A 160 -21.32 11.80 -9.96
N ALA A 161 -22.49 11.75 -10.56
CA ALA A 161 -23.36 12.89 -10.62
C ALA A 161 -23.83 13.31 -9.21
N MET A 162 -24.21 14.55 -9.03
CA MET A 162 -24.62 15.04 -7.70
C MET A 162 -25.86 14.30 -7.20
N GLU A 163 -26.74 13.95 -8.09
CA GLU A 163 -27.98 13.22 -7.86
C GLU A 163 -27.75 11.81 -7.31
N ASP A 164 -26.58 11.21 -7.62
CA ASP A 164 -26.21 9.88 -7.13
C ASP A 164 -25.65 9.89 -5.70
N VAL A 165 -25.31 11.06 -5.16
CA VAL A 165 -24.57 11.18 -3.88
C VAL A 165 -25.20 12.16 -2.89
N LEU A 166 -26.18 12.96 -3.32
CA LEU A 166 -26.85 13.96 -2.48
C LEU A 166 -28.30 13.56 -2.26
N PHE A 167 -28.67 13.39 -1.00
CA PHE A 167 -30.03 13.10 -0.55
C PHE A 167 -30.46 14.14 0.48
N TRP A 168 -31.68 14.63 0.36
CA TRP A 168 -32.24 15.62 1.27
C TRP A 168 -33.12 14.92 2.32
N ASN A 169 -32.82 15.14 3.60
CA ASN A 169 -33.52 14.64 4.79
C ASN A 169 -33.51 13.11 4.95
N THR A 170 -33.98 12.35 3.96
CA THR A 170 -34.12 10.88 3.99
C THR A 170 -33.51 10.27 2.75
N TRP A 171 -33.20 8.98 2.84
CA TRP A 171 -32.86 8.18 1.67
C TRP A 171 -34.17 7.88 0.91
N GLU A 172 -34.23 8.29 -0.36
CA GLU A 172 -35.24 7.86 -1.31
C GLU A 172 -34.50 7.10 -2.42
N GLU A 173 -34.98 5.88 -2.71
CA GLU A 173 -34.37 5.09 -3.77
C GLU A 173 -34.62 5.80 -5.10
N PRO A 174 -33.58 6.05 -5.94
CA PRO A 174 -33.79 6.68 -7.24
C PRO A 174 -34.75 5.84 -8.05
N GLU A 175 -35.81 6.43 -8.61
CA GLU A 175 -36.67 5.73 -9.55
C GLU A 175 -35.79 5.11 -10.64
N ALA A 176 -35.91 3.79 -10.82
CA ALA A 176 -35.13 3.05 -11.80
C ALA A 176 -35.43 3.63 -13.20
N SER A 177 -34.54 4.46 -13.70
CA SER A 177 -34.62 4.87 -15.10
C SER A 177 -34.38 3.65 -15.97
N GLU A 178 -35.20 3.44 -16.99
CA GLU A 178 -35.07 2.29 -17.92
C GLU A 178 -33.66 2.17 -18.52
N GLU A 179 -32.90 3.27 -18.63
CA GLU A 179 -31.47 3.28 -19.00
C GLU A 179 -30.53 2.62 -17.99
N ALA A 180 -30.88 2.59 -16.69
CA ALA A 180 -30.05 1.94 -15.67
C ALA A 180 -30.22 0.40 -15.68
N ALA A 181 -31.38 -0.07 -16.07
CA ALA A 181 -31.66 -1.50 -16.22
C ALA A 181 -30.92 -2.10 -17.44
N GLU A 182 -30.85 -1.41 -18.55
CA GLU A 182 -30.09 -1.82 -19.75
C GLU A 182 -28.57 -1.89 -19.49
N LYS A 183 -28.02 -0.97 -18.70
CA LYS A 183 -26.59 -0.96 -18.34
C LYS A 183 -26.19 -2.08 -17.36
N GLN A 184 -27.13 -2.57 -16.55
CA GLN A 184 -26.87 -3.72 -15.68
C GLN A 184 -26.92 -5.05 -16.41
N GLU A 185 -27.73 -5.21 -17.45
CA GLU A 185 -27.76 -6.41 -18.28
C GLU A 185 -26.53 -6.51 -19.18
N THR A 186 -26.10 -5.42 -19.82
CA THR A 186 -24.89 -5.40 -20.64
C THR A 186 -23.60 -5.57 -19.84
N GLY A 187 -23.56 -5.11 -18.58
CA GLY A 187 -22.42 -5.32 -17.67
C GLY A 187 -22.24 -6.75 -17.18
N LYS A 188 -23.32 -7.55 -17.13
CA LYS A 188 -23.26 -8.98 -16.75
C LYS A 188 -22.82 -9.89 -17.89
N GLU A 189 -23.01 -9.47 -19.12
CA GLU A 189 -22.61 -10.24 -20.30
C GLU A 189 -21.12 -10.04 -20.67
N ALA A 190 -20.55 -8.88 -20.34
CA ALA A 190 -19.14 -8.57 -20.62
C ALA A 190 -18.13 -9.29 -19.70
N VAL A 191 -18.55 -9.83 -18.56
CA VAL A 191 -17.68 -10.55 -17.61
C VAL A 191 -17.55 -12.06 -17.95
N ARG A 192 -18.29 -12.58 -18.95
CA ARG A 192 -18.30 -14.02 -19.27
C ARG A 192 -17.50 -14.45 -20.50
N THR A 193 -16.79 -13.57 -21.20
CA THR A 193 -16.12 -13.92 -22.46
C THR A 193 -14.67 -13.54 -22.60
N ASP A 194 -13.88 -13.56 -21.53
CA ASP A 194 -12.41 -13.46 -21.67
C ASP A 194 -11.67 -14.53 -20.85
N THR A 195 -11.97 -15.79 -21.17
CA THR A 195 -11.12 -16.93 -20.83
C THR A 195 -10.74 -17.65 -22.10
N GLY A 196 -9.61 -17.32 -22.67
CA GLY A 196 -9.03 -18.19 -23.67
C GLY A 196 -8.20 -17.52 -24.74
N LYS A 197 -6.92 -17.83 -24.67
CA LYS A 197 -5.89 -17.76 -25.72
C LYS A 197 -4.85 -16.67 -25.60
N SER A 198 -3.81 -16.99 -24.84
CA SER A 198 -2.46 -16.69 -25.29
C SER A 198 -1.65 -17.97 -25.18
N ALA A 199 -1.69 -18.76 -26.24
CA ALA A 199 -0.82 -19.91 -26.42
C ALA A 199 0.48 -19.46 -27.10
N ALA A 200 1.57 -19.80 -26.47
CA ALA A 200 2.88 -20.16 -27.02
C ALA A 200 3.17 -19.78 -28.49
N LYS A 201 4.15 -18.92 -28.66
CA LYS A 201 5.01 -18.95 -29.84
C LYS A 201 6.44 -19.20 -29.36
N ALA A 202 6.77 -20.49 -29.28
CA ALA A 202 8.14 -20.93 -29.16
C ALA A 202 8.84 -20.64 -30.49
N ALA A 203 9.83 -19.76 -30.47
CA ALA A 203 10.80 -19.64 -31.56
C ALA A 203 12.07 -20.35 -31.11
N SER A 204 12.37 -21.45 -31.81
CA SER A 204 13.65 -22.13 -31.79
C SER A 204 14.74 -21.20 -32.27
N ALA A 205 15.74 -20.94 -31.44
CA ALA A 205 17.01 -20.40 -31.87
C ALA A 205 18.11 -21.25 -31.27
N SER A 206 18.96 -21.68 -32.16
CA SER A 206 20.10 -22.59 -32.07
C SER A 206 21.05 -22.27 -30.90
N ALA A 207 21.54 -23.35 -30.32
CA ALA A 207 22.66 -23.37 -29.39
C ALA A 207 23.91 -22.71 -29.98
N SER A 208 24.45 -21.72 -29.29
CA SER A 208 25.87 -21.44 -29.25
C SER A 208 26.25 -21.37 -27.76
N GLU A 209 27.10 -22.31 -27.38
CA GLU A 209 27.76 -22.36 -26.09
C GLU A 209 28.48 -21.03 -25.85
N ASN A 210 27.99 -20.29 -24.88
CA ASN A 210 28.82 -19.30 -24.19
C ASN A 210 28.38 -19.34 -22.71
N THR A 211 29.12 -20.13 -21.96
CA THR A 211 29.02 -20.29 -20.51
C THR A 211 29.41 -18.96 -19.84
N ARG A 212 28.53 -17.97 -19.86
CA ARG A 212 28.49 -16.92 -18.86
C ARG A 212 27.52 -17.39 -17.79
N ALA A 213 28.05 -17.91 -16.71
CA ALA A 213 27.33 -17.97 -15.45
C ALA A 213 26.78 -16.56 -15.19
N GLN A 214 25.49 -16.34 -15.50
CA GLN A 214 24.79 -15.15 -15.06
C GLN A 214 24.71 -15.29 -13.54
N HIS A 215 25.65 -14.65 -12.85
CA HIS A 215 25.50 -14.42 -11.43
C HIS A 215 24.29 -13.50 -11.28
N PHE A 216 23.16 -14.08 -10.89
CA PHE A 216 22.04 -13.29 -10.42
C PHE A 216 22.55 -12.39 -9.29
N ASN A 217 22.25 -11.09 -9.38
CA ASN A 217 22.57 -10.18 -8.30
C ASN A 217 21.78 -10.61 -7.07
N GLN A 218 22.47 -10.91 -5.98
CA GLN A 218 21.84 -11.33 -4.72
C GLN A 218 20.74 -10.36 -4.30
N LYS A 219 20.97 -9.05 -4.47
CA LYS A 219 20.00 -8.01 -4.14
C LYS A 219 18.72 -8.12 -4.97
N GLU A 220 18.81 -8.39 -6.28
CA GLU A 220 17.63 -8.56 -7.15
C GLU A 220 16.81 -9.78 -6.73
N LEU A 221 17.44 -10.86 -6.32
CA LEU A 221 16.74 -12.06 -5.82
C LEU A 221 16.08 -11.80 -4.45
N GLN A 222 16.72 -11.04 -3.58
CA GLN A 222 16.13 -10.60 -2.31
C GLN A 222 14.92 -9.70 -2.54
N ASP A 223 15.02 -8.71 -3.42
CA ASP A 223 13.93 -7.80 -3.77
C ASP A 223 12.74 -8.59 -4.37
N LEU A 224 13.00 -9.62 -5.20
CA LEU A 224 11.96 -10.50 -5.71
C LEU A 224 11.29 -11.31 -4.59
N LEU A 225 12.06 -11.86 -3.67
CA LEU A 225 11.54 -12.60 -2.51
C LEU A 225 10.63 -11.71 -1.65
N ILE A 226 11.07 -10.49 -1.35
CA ILE A 226 10.29 -9.49 -0.60
C ILE A 226 8.98 -9.18 -1.33
N TYR A 227 9.06 -8.91 -2.64
CA TYR A 227 7.87 -8.65 -3.47
C TYR A 227 6.88 -9.81 -3.43
N MET A 228 7.33 -11.05 -3.55
CA MET A 228 6.46 -12.24 -3.52
C MET A 228 5.78 -12.41 -2.16
N ILE A 229 6.51 -12.23 -1.05
CA ILE A 229 5.96 -12.31 0.32
C ILE A 229 4.93 -11.20 0.55
N THR A 230 5.26 -9.96 0.16
CA THR A 230 4.37 -8.80 0.32
C THR A 230 3.09 -8.95 -0.49
N SER A 231 3.21 -9.43 -1.74
CA SER A 231 2.05 -9.72 -2.59
C SER A 231 1.16 -10.80 -1.97
N ALA A 232 1.73 -11.89 -1.46
CA ALA A 232 0.97 -12.92 -0.77
C ALA A 232 0.24 -12.38 0.47
N ALA A 233 0.88 -11.52 1.25
CA ALA A 233 0.30 -10.90 2.44
C ALA A 233 -0.82 -9.89 2.11
N GLY A 234 -0.83 -9.31 0.91
CA GLY A 234 -1.85 -8.36 0.47
C GLY A 234 -3.12 -8.97 -0.10
N LEU A 235 -3.14 -10.27 -0.42
CA LEU A 235 -4.25 -10.96 -1.09
C LEU A 235 -5.28 -11.70 -0.19
N PRO A 236 -5.21 -11.74 1.15
CA PRO A 236 -6.15 -12.52 1.97
C PRO A 236 -7.62 -12.10 1.88
N GLY A 237 -7.91 -10.93 1.30
CA GLY A 237 -9.27 -10.43 1.08
C GLY A 237 -9.95 -10.93 -0.20
N GLU A 238 -9.27 -11.71 -1.04
CA GLU A 238 -9.85 -12.29 -2.25
C GLU A 238 -10.56 -13.61 -1.98
N PRO A 239 -11.62 -13.97 -2.77
CA PRO A 239 -12.49 -15.12 -2.48
C PRO A 239 -11.77 -16.48 -2.48
N HIS A 240 -10.55 -16.57 -2.95
CA HIS A 240 -9.79 -17.81 -3.09
C HIS A 240 -8.39 -17.70 -2.48
N MET A 241 -8.21 -18.28 -1.31
CA MET A 241 -6.92 -18.37 -0.58
C MET A 241 -5.80 -19.12 -1.35
N TYR A 242 -6.09 -19.63 -2.54
CA TYR A 242 -5.10 -20.32 -3.38
C TYR A 242 -4.03 -19.40 -3.97
N GLY A 243 -4.37 -18.15 -4.28
CA GLY A 243 -3.40 -17.18 -4.79
C GLY A 243 -2.29 -16.90 -3.78
N PRO A 244 -2.64 -16.44 -2.58
CA PRO A 244 -1.69 -16.24 -1.49
C PRO A 244 -0.86 -17.49 -1.15
N LEU A 245 -1.50 -18.69 -1.10
CA LEU A 245 -0.80 -19.93 -0.81
C LEU A 245 0.27 -20.26 -1.85
N ARG A 246 -0.06 -20.15 -3.14
CA ARG A 246 0.91 -20.42 -4.23
C ARG A 246 2.07 -19.44 -4.21
N LEU A 247 1.79 -18.17 -3.95
CA LEU A 247 2.80 -17.13 -3.93
C LEU A 247 3.75 -17.32 -2.74
N ILE A 248 3.23 -17.60 -1.54
CA ILE A 248 4.06 -17.83 -0.37
C ILE A 248 4.86 -19.13 -0.46
N GLU A 249 4.31 -20.20 -1.07
CA GLU A 249 5.06 -21.43 -1.34
C GLU A 249 6.22 -21.20 -2.33
N SER A 250 6.01 -20.37 -3.34
CA SER A 250 7.07 -19.96 -4.26
C SER A 250 8.15 -19.15 -3.54
N SER A 251 7.74 -18.25 -2.65
CA SER A 251 8.66 -17.46 -1.81
C SER A 251 9.50 -18.36 -0.89
N ARG A 252 8.88 -19.38 -0.31
CA ARG A 252 9.55 -20.37 0.52
C ARG A 252 10.65 -21.12 -0.25
N ARG A 253 10.34 -21.53 -1.51
CA ARG A 253 11.33 -22.22 -2.37
C ARG A 253 12.48 -21.29 -2.73
N LEU A 254 12.17 -20.02 -3.07
CA LEU A 254 13.21 -19.03 -3.36
C LEU A 254 14.08 -18.75 -2.15
N ALA A 255 13.51 -18.67 -0.93
CA ALA A 255 14.27 -18.52 0.30
C ALA A 255 15.24 -19.70 0.52
N GLY A 256 14.80 -20.94 0.27
CA GLY A 256 15.70 -22.12 0.32
C GLY A 256 16.85 -21.99 -0.69
N MET A 257 16.57 -21.64 -1.94
CA MET A 257 17.61 -21.47 -2.98
C MET A 257 18.61 -20.37 -2.62
N LEU A 258 18.16 -19.25 -2.04
CA LEU A 258 19.02 -18.16 -1.59
C LEU A 258 19.87 -18.57 -0.39
N GLY A 259 19.29 -19.30 0.57
CA GLY A 259 20.01 -19.88 1.72
C GLY A 259 21.10 -20.82 1.28
N ASP A 260 20.83 -21.74 0.33
CA ASP A 260 21.81 -22.68 -0.22
C ASP A 260 22.93 -21.96 -0.99
N ALA A 261 22.59 -20.89 -1.73
CA ALA A 261 23.55 -20.19 -2.59
C ALA A 261 24.42 -19.19 -1.83
N TYR A 262 23.88 -18.51 -0.86
CA TYR A 262 24.52 -17.36 -0.20
C TYR A 262 24.68 -17.53 1.31
N GLY A 263 24.02 -18.53 1.91
CA GLY A 263 23.95 -18.71 3.36
C GLY A 263 23.07 -17.64 4.03
N GLY A 264 22.92 -17.76 5.34
CA GLY A 264 22.21 -16.76 6.15
C GLY A 264 21.00 -17.33 6.89
N ALA A 265 21.01 -17.17 8.22
CA ALA A 265 19.96 -17.69 9.11
C ALA A 265 18.57 -17.14 8.76
N VAL A 266 18.47 -15.91 8.24
CA VAL A 266 17.19 -15.28 7.88
C VAL A 266 16.43 -16.06 6.82
N PHE A 267 17.12 -16.66 5.82
CA PHE A 267 16.45 -17.46 4.79
C PHE A 267 15.89 -18.76 5.36
N GLU A 268 16.64 -19.41 6.25
CA GLU A 268 16.20 -20.63 6.93
C GLU A 268 15.01 -20.34 7.85
N GLU A 269 15.08 -19.26 8.61
CA GLU A 269 14.02 -18.84 9.51
C GLU A 269 12.74 -18.45 8.75
N LEU A 270 12.84 -17.74 7.61
CA LEU A 270 11.72 -17.46 6.72
C LEU A 270 11.08 -18.75 6.19
N ALA A 271 11.89 -19.69 5.70
CA ALA A 271 11.39 -20.96 5.19
C ALA A 271 10.67 -21.76 6.28
N ALA A 272 11.23 -21.81 7.49
CA ALA A 272 10.63 -22.48 8.64
C ALA A 272 9.31 -21.84 9.08
N LEU A 273 9.25 -20.50 9.13
CA LEU A 273 8.04 -19.75 9.48
C LEU A 273 6.90 -19.99 8.48
N ILE A 274 7.21 -19.99 7.19
CA ILE A 274 6.24 -20.29 6.14
C ILE A 274 5.77 -21.74 6.24
N ASP A 275 6.68 -22.69 6.43
CA ASP A 275 6.33 -24.13 6.58
C ASP A 275 5.43 -24.39 7.79
N ALA A 276 5.62 -23.68 8.90
CA ALA A 276 4.79 -23.79 10.09
C ALA A 276 3.35 -23.29 9.91
N GLY A 277 3.15 -22.28 9.05
CA GLY A 277 1.84 -21.61 8.91
C GLY A 277 1.09 -21.90 7.61
N LYS A 278 1.75 -22.30 6.52
CA LYS A 278 1.11 -22.45 5.19
C LYS A 278 -0.05 -23.47 5.15
N GLY A 279 -0.03 -24.49 5.99
CA GLY A 279 -1.10 -25.48 6.07
C GLY A 279 -2.40 -24.95 6.71
N LYS A 280 -2.37 -23.78 7.34
CA LYS A 280 -3.54 -23.18 7.99
C LYS A 280 -4.54 -22.56 7.01
N ASN A 281 -4.16 -22.32 5.77
CA ASN A 281 -4.98 -21.58 4.76
C ASN A 281 -6.42 -22.08 4.60
N MET A 282 -6.69 -23.35 4.85
CA MET A 282 -8.03 -23.97 4.74
C MET A 282 -8.71 -24.18 6.09
N THR A 283 -7.95 -24.31 7.17
CA THR A 283 -8.46 -24.71 8.50
C THR A 283 -8.47 -23.58 9.50
N ASP A 284 -7.59 -22.59 9.34
CA ASP A 284 -7.41 -21.43 10.20
C ASP A 284 -6.98 -20.21 9.36
N PRO A 285 -7.91 -19.58 8.63
CA PRO A 285 -7.60 -18.45 7.75
C PRO A 285 -6.98 -17.26 8.48
N GLU A 286 -7.38 -16.99 9.72
CA GLU A 286 -6.82 -15.91 10.54
C GLU A 286 -5.35 -16.19 10.87
N GLY A 287 -5.04 -17.39 11.37
CA GLY A 287 -3.67 -17.79 11.64
C GLY A 287 -2.80 -17.91 10.38
N PHE A 288 -3.38 -18.17 9.21
CA PHE A 288 -2.68 -18.08 7.93
C PHE A 288 -2.33 -16.63 7.57
N CYS A 289 -3.26 -15.70 7.72
CA CYS A 289 -3.02 -14.27 7.50
C CYS A 289 -1.95 -13.73 8.45
N GLU A 290 -1.98 -14.12 9.72
CA GLU A 290 -0.97 -13.76 10.70
C GLU A 290 0.43 -14.24 10.29
N MET A 291 0.56 -15.50 9.86
CA MET A 291 1.81 -16.03 9.32
C MET A 291 2.33 -15.23 8.13
N LEU A 292 1.45 -14.80 7.19
CA LEU A 292 1.86 -13.97 6.06
C LEU A 292 2.42 -12.61 6.51
N GLN A 293 1.81 -12.00 7.52
CA GLN A 293 2.29 -10.74 8.10
C GLN A 293 3.65 -10.93 8.81
N ASP A 294 3.81 -12.02 9.55
CA ASP A 294 5.05 -12.34 10.24
C ASP A 294 6.18 -12.64 9.25
N ALA A 295 5.90 -13.39 8.17
CA ALA A 295 6.88 -13.65 7.11
C ALA A 295 7.33 -12.35 6.43
N ALA A 296 6.41 -11.41 6.17
CA ALA A 296 6.76 -10.11 5.62
C ALA A 296 7.59 -9.27 6.60
N ALA A 297 7.24 -9.26 7.89
CA ALA A 297 8.03 -8.59 8.93
C ALA A 297 9.44 -9.19 9.04
N LYS A 298 9.57 -10.54 9.00
CA LYS A 298 10.87 -11.21 9.01
C LYS A 298 11.72 -10.89 7.78
N ALA A 299 11.08 -10.75 6.61
CA ALA A 299 11.76 -10.39 5.36
C ALA A 299 12.44 -9.00 5.42
N THR A 300 12.07 -8.10 6.36
CA THR A 300 12.79 -6.84 6.56
C THR A 300 14.24 -7.02 6.98
N GLU A 301 14.62 -8.20 7.49
CA GLU A 301 16.01 -8.50 7.86
C GLU A 301 16.91 -8.80 6.65
N LEU A 302 16.31 -8.88 5.44
CA LEU A 302 17.04 -9.01 4.18
C LEU A 302 17.50 -7.66 3.61
N LEU A 303 16.98 -6.56 4.13
CA LEU A 303 17.32 -5.20 3.73
C LEU A 303 18.56 -4.70 4.45
#